data_48da76fdbc339fcd4bfe76fd6874410c
#
_entry.id   48da76fdbc339fcd4bfe76fd6874410c
#
_cell.length_a   1.000
_cell.length_b   1.000
_cell.length_c   1.000
_cell.angle_alpha   90.00
_cell.angle_beta   90.00
_cell.angle_gamma   90.00
#
_symmetry.space_group_name_H-M   'P 1'
#
loop_
_entity.id
_entity.type
_entity.pdbx_description
1 polymer ?
#
loop_
_entity_poly.entity_id
_entity_poly.type
_entity_poly.pdbx_seq_one_letter_code
_entity_poly.pdbx_strand_id
1 'polypeptide(L)'
;MSDNKAQNLIDSIKNKGKNLESEMSFFDHIDVLRKHLLRALLVMFIFFFFSFWFYEFIFETVIMGPKKPVFWTYRMMCKLVEAYPGLGNDFCITSINGKIINTEMAGQFTLQINSCIMAGIILAVPYFLFEVWLFIKPALLENERKSASGFVFFASVLFITGILFGYYIICPLSINFLTNFSVSKEIENTFTIGSYLSSVATLTIGTGIIF
;
A
#
# COMPACT_ATOMS: atom_id res chain seq x y z
N MET A 1 39.65 -55.66 5.71
CA MET A 1 39.72 -54.69 4.59
C MET A 1 38.37 -54.54 3.87
N SER A 2 37.44 -55.47 4.09
CA SER A 2 36.06 -55.44 3.50
C SER A 2 35.08 -54.51 4.23
N ASP A 3 35.17 -54.42 5.57
CA ASP A 3 34.20 -53.65 6.39
C ASP A 3 34.30 -52.13 6.20
N ASN A 4 35.51 -51.59 5.97
CA ASN A 4 35.69 -50.15 5.75
C ASN A 4 35.08 -49.66 4.43
N LYS A 5 34.97 -50.54 3.43
CA LYS A 5 34.38 -50.21 2.13
C LYS A 5 32.87 -50.20 2.17
N ALA A 6 32.27 -51.08 2.99
CA ALA A 6 30.84 -51.14 3.21
C ALA A 6 30.35 -49.91 4.04
N GLN A 7 31.08 -49.52 5.08
CA GLN A 7 30.78 -48.33 5.88
C GLN A 7 30.85 -47.02 5.06
N ASN A 8 31.89 -46.85 4.24
CA ASN A 8 32.01 -45.68 3.35
C ASN A 8 30.90 -45.61 2.30
N LEU A 9 30.40 -46.75 1.82
CA LEU A 9 29.23 -46.79 0.92
C LEU A 9 27.94 -46.41 1.63
N ILE A 10 27.74 -46.87 2.86
CA ILE A 10 26.56 -46.52 3.68
C ILE A 10 26.56 -45.02 3.99
N ASP A 11 27.69 -44.43 4.37
CA ASP A 11 27.82 -43.02 4.64
C ASP A 11 27.62 -42.13 3.40
N SER A 12 28.11 -42.60 2.23
CA SER A 12 27.89 -41.88 0.97
C SER A 12 26.43 -41.96 0.51
N ILE A 13 25.72 -43.07 0.72
CA ILE A 13 24.29 -43.20 0.42
C ILE A 13 23.47 -42.34 1.38
N LYS A 14 23.81 -42.33 2.68
CA LYS A 14 23.15 -41.54 3.71
C LYS A 14 23.32 -40.04 3.47
N ASN A 15 24.50 -39.58 3.06
CA ASN A 15 24.77 -38.20 2.70
C ASN A 15 24.05 -37.80 1.39
N LYS A 16 23.98 -38.70 0.43
CA LYS A 16 23.27 -38.47 -0.83
C LYS A 16 21.74 -38.41 -0.61
N GLY A 17 21.18 -39.26 0.27
CA GLY A 17 19.80 -39.21 0.71
C GLY A 17 19.47 -37.91 1.41
N LYS A 18 20.34 -37.44 2.32
CA LYS A 18 20.14 -36.18 3.05
C LYS A 18 20.20 -34.94 2.15
N ASN A 19 21.04 -34.98 1.11
CA ASN A 19 21.07 -33.89 0.11
C ASN A 19 19.81 -33.89 -0.78
N LEU A 20 19.32 -35.07 -1.17
CA LEU A 20 18.08 -35.20 -1.95
C LEU A 20 16.86 -34.77 -1.14
N GLU A 21 16.77 -35.11 0.15
CA GLU A 21 15.70 -34.58 1.04
C GLU A 21 15.79 -33.07 1.21
N SER A 22 16.99 -32.51 1.29
CA SER A 22 17.19 -31.05 1.37
C SER A 22 16.78 -30.32 0.08
N GLU A 23 17.11 -30.89 -1.08
CA GLU A 23 16.71 -30.31 -2.38
C GLU A 23 15.21 -30.45 -2.66
N MET A 24 14.61 -31.59 -2.31
CA MET A 24 13.16 -31.77 -2.40
C MET A 24 12.40 -30.83 -1.46
N SER A 25 12.89 -30.60 -0.25
CA SER A 25 12.32 -29.65 0.71
C SER A 25 12.35 -28.21 0.20
N PHE A 26 13.36 -27.81 -0.58
CA PHE A 26 13.43 -26.47 -1.17
C PHE A 26 12.40 -26.27 -2.29
N PHE A 27 12.26 -27.23 -3.19
CA PHE A 27 11.26 -27.18 -4.27
C PHE A 27 9.83 -27.24 -3.73
N ASP A 28 9.56 -28.04 -2.72
CA ASP A 28 8.28 -28.10 -2.03
C ASP A 28 7.93 -26.75 -1.39
N HIS A 29 8.92 -26.05 -0.82
CA HIS A 29 8.73 -24.73 -0.23
C HIS A 29 8.38 -23.67 -1.29
N ILE A 30 8.99 -23.72 -2.48
CA ILE A 30 8.65 -22.87 -3.62
C ILE A 30 7.22 -23.14 -4.11
N ASP A 31 6.79 -24.39 -4.16
CA ASP A 31 5.42 -24.73 -4.56
C ASP A 31 4.37 -24.19 -3.57
N VAL A 32 4.69 -24.20 -2.28
CA VAL A 32 3.84 -23.57 -1.25
C VAL A 32 3.78 -22.06 -1.44
N LEU A 33 4.94 -21.41 -1.67
CA LEU A 33 5.00 -19.95 -1.96
C LEU A 33 4.13 -19.58 -3.15
N ARG A 34 4.22 -20.33 -4.24
CA ARG A 34 3.40 -20.11 -5.45
C ARG A 34 1.91 -20.15 -5.14
N LYS A 35 1.46 -21.11 -4.33
CA LYS A 35 0.03 -21.22 -3.96
C LYS A 35 -0.44 -20.03 -3.14
N HIS A 36 0.34 -19.59 -2.16
CA HIS A 36 0.03 -18.40 -1.37
C HIS A 36 0.01 -17.13 -2.21
N LEU A 37 0.99 -16.96 -3.12
CA LEU A 37 1.06 -15.82 -4.03
C LEU A 37 -0.14 -15.78 -4.99
N LEU A 38 -0.52 -16.93 -5.57
CA LEU A 38 -1.69 -17.01 -6.45
C LEU A 38 -2.99 -16.67 -5.73
N ARG A 39 -3.15 -17.10 -4.47
CA ARG A 39 -4.32 -16.71 -3.65
C ARG A 39 -4.34 -15.21 -3.37
N ALA A 40 -3.19 -14.63 -3.00
CA ALA A 40 -3.08 -13.20 -2.76
C ALA A 40 -3.43 -12.38 -4.02
N LEU A 41 -2.92 -12.79 -5.19
CA LEU A 41 -3.27 -12.18 -6.48
C LEU A 41 -4.75 -12.30 -6.79
N LEU A 42 -5.35 -13.47 -6.57
CA LEU A 42 -6.78 -13.69 -6.80
C LEU A 42 -7.62 -12.73 -5.95
N VAL A 43 -7.30 -12.59 -4.65
CA VAL A 43 -8.01 -11.67 -3.76
C VAL A 43 -7.81 -10.21 -4.20
N MET A 44 -6.62 -9.85 -4.67
CA MET A 44 -6.37 -8.51 -5.23
C MET A 44 -7.25 -8.25 -6.46
N PHE A 45 -7.42 -9.23 -7.36
CA PHE A 45 -8.33 -9.13 -8.49
C PHE A 45 -9.80 -8.99 -8.06
N ILE A 46 -10.24 -9.72 -7.03
CA ILE A 46 -11.58 -9.57 -6.48
C ILE A 46 -11.81 -8.15 -5.96
N PHE A 47 -10.87 -7.59 -5.19
CA PHE A 47 -10.98 -6.21 -4.71
C PHE A 47 -10.89 -5.17 -5.83
N PHE A 48 -10.12 -5.44 -6.89
CA PHE A 48 -10.11 -4.61 -8.10
C PHE A 48 -11.49 -4.53 -8.76
N PHE A 49 -12.16 -5.68 -9.00
CA PHE A 49 -13.51 -5.71 -9.57
C PHE A 49 -14.54 -5.08 -8.63
N PHE A 50 -14.41 -5.31 -7.33
CA PHE A 50 -15.25 -4.64 -6.34
C PHE A 50 -15.09 -3.13 -6.40
N SER A 51 -13.85 -2.63 -6.47
CA SER A 51 -13.56 -1.20 -6.62
C SER A 51 -14.10 -0.63 -7.94
N PHE A 52 -14.09 -1.43 -8.99
CA PHE A 52 -14.64 -1.03 -10.28
C PHE A 52 -16.17 -0.83 -10.21
N TRP A 53 -16.87 -1.66 -9.42
CA TRP A 53 -18.31 -1.51 -9.19
C TRP A 53 -18.65 -0.23 -8.41
N PHE A 54 -17.78 0.17 -7.48
CA PHE A 54 -17.92 1.38 -6.65
C PHE A 54 -17.07 2.57 -7.14
N TYR A 55 -16.73 2.60 -8.43
CA TYR A 55 -15.81 3.58 -8.99
C TYR A 55 -16.22 5.03 -8.72
N GLU A 56 -17.49 5.41 -8.93
CA GLU A 56 -17.97 6.78 -8.73
C GLU A 56 -17.72 7.25 -7.29
N PHE A 57 -18.01 6.40 -6.30
CA PHE A 57 -17.77 6.72 -4.91
C PHE A 57 -16.27 6.89 -4.61
N ILE A 58 -15.44 5.98 -5.10
CA ILE A 58 -13.99 6.02 -4.90
C ILE A 58 -13.40 7.27 -5.53
N PHE A 59 -13.80 7.59 -6.75
CA PHE A 59 -13.24 8.73 -7.48
C PHE A 59 -13.74 10.08 -6.90
N GLU A 60 -15.04 10.25 -6.77
CA GLU A 60 -15.66 11.51 -6.35
C GLU A 60 -15.44 11.84 -4.87
N THR A 61 -15.48 10.82 -4.00
CA THR A 61 -15.42 11.02 -2.56
C THR A 61 -14.01 10.83 -2.02
N VAL A 62 -13.31 9.76 -2.45
CA VAL A 62 -11.99 9.47 -1.90
C VAL A 62 -10.92 10.24 -2.67
N ILE A 63 -10.82 10.08 -3.99
CA ILE A 63 -9.70 10.67 -4.75
C ILE A 63 -9.84 12.19 -4.86
N MET A 64 -11.03 12.70 -5.17
CA MET A 64 -11.29 14.14 -5.27
C MET A 64 -11.52 14.83 -3.92
N GLY A 65 -11.63 14.04 -2.83
CA GLY A 65 -11.83 14.56 -1.47
C GLY A 65 -10.82 15.63 -1.07
N PRO A 66 -9.49 15.35 -1.12
CA PRO A 66 -8.47 16.30 -0.70
C PRO A 66 -8.41 17.61 -1.47
N LYS A 67 -9.03 17.69 -2.66
CA LYS A 67 -9.18 18.94 -3.43
C LYS A 67 -10.35 19.81 -2.97
N LYS A 68 -11.34 19.21 -2.31
CA LYS A 68 -12.54 19.95 -1.89
C LYS A 68 -12.24 20.77 -0.62
N PRO A 69 -12.55 22.07 -0.56
CA PRO A 69 -12.29 22.90 0.63
C PRO A 69 -13.07 22.44 1.88
N VAL A 70 -14.14 21.65 1.67
CA VAL A 70 -14.96 21.04 2.72
C VAL A 70 -14.29 19.79 3.34
N PHE A 71 -13.10 19.38 2.87
CA PHE A 71 -12.41 18.21 3.38
C PHE A 71 -12.16 18.31 4.89
N TRP A 72 -12.28 17.19 5.59
CA TRP A 72 -12.24 17.14 7.05
C TRP A 72 -11.01 17.84 7.65
N THR A 73 -9.84 17.65 7.06
CA THR A 73 -8.59 18.24 7.54
C THR A 73 -8.61 19.78 7.48
N TYR A 74 -9.07 20.37 6.37
CA TYR A 74 -9.15 21.83 6.25
C TYR A 74 -10.12 22.42 7.24
N ARG A 75 -11.27 21.77 7.47
CA ARG A 75 -12.23 22.19 8.50
C ARG A 75 -11.64 22.10 9.91
N MET A 76 -10.85 21.07 10.19
CA MET A 76 -10.18 20.93 11.47
C MET A 76 -9.12 22.02 11.67
N MET A 77 -8.33 22.33 10.62
CA MET A 77 -7.33 23.40 10.65
C MET A 77 -7.96 24.77 10.89
N CYS A 78 -9.08 25.10 10.23
CA CYS A 78 -9.79 26.35 10.47
C CYS A 78 -10.33 26.45 11.90
N LYS A 79 -10.87 25.36 12.46
CA LYS A 79 -11.30 25.33 13.87
C LYS A 79 -10.15 25.52 14.86
N LEU A 80 -8.97 25.00 14.53
CA LEU A 80 -7.76 25.20 15.35
C LEU A 80 -7.31 26.66 15.34
N VAL A 81 -7.39 27.35 14.19
CA VAL A 81 -7.09 28.79 14.09
C VAL A 81 -8.09 29.63 14.87
N GLU A 82 -9.38 29.29 14.82
CA GLU A 82 -10.43 29.95 15.63
C GLU A 82 -10.17 29.79 17.15
N ALA A 83 -9.71 28.60 17.57
CA ALA A 83 -9.40 28.31 18.97
C ALA A 83 -8.09 28.96 19.45
N TYR A 84 -7.12 29.14 18.54
CA TYR A 84 -5.80 29.68 18.84
C TYR A 84 -5.43 30.80 17.83
N PRO A 85 -5.88 32.05 18.04
CA PRO A 85 -5.65 33.16 17.10
C PRO A 85 -4.16 33.49 16.84
N GLY A 86 -3.25 33.00 17.69
CA GLY A 86 -1.81 33.17 17.53
C GLY A 86 -1.16 32.33 16.43
N LEU A 87 -1.88 31.36 15.83
CA LEU A 87 -1.35 30.52 14.76
C LEU A 87 -1.33 31.18 13.37
N GLY A 88 -1.97 32.32 13.20
CA GLY A 88 -2.08 33.02 11.92
C GLY A 88 -3.16 32.47 11.01
N ASN A 89 -3.81 33.36 10.25
CA ASN A 89 -4.94 33.00 9.34
C ASN A 89 -4.49 32.16 8.13
N ASP A 90 -3.20 32.04 7.88
CA ASP A 90 -2.63 31.29 6.74
C ASP A 90 -2.85 29.76 6.85
N PHE A 91 -3.14 29.27 8.06
CA PHE A 91 -3.46 27.86 8.28
C PHE A 91 -4.90 27.48 7.92
N CYS A 92 -5.82 28.47 7.79
CA CYS A 92 -7.18 28.20 7.37
C CYS A 92 -7.28 28.24 5.85
N ILE A 93 -7.29 27.06 5.23
CA ILE A 93 -7.37 26.88 3.79
C ILE A 93 -8.84 26.96 3.35
N THR A 94 -9.23 28.10 2.77
CA THR A 94 -10.60 28.36 2.29
C THR A 94 -10.76 28.09 0.80
N SER A 95 -9.68 28.13 0.01
CA SER A 95 -9.71 27.89 -1.43
C SER A 95 -8.46 27.18 -1.92
N ILE A 96 -8.65 26.26 -2.83
CA ILE A 96 -7.55 25.56 -3.53
C ILE A 96 -7.56 26.03 -4.98
N ASN A 97 -6.61 26.89 -5.34
CA ASN A 97 -6.60 27.62 -6.62
C ASN A 97 -6.11 26.79 -7.83
N GLY A 98 -5.71 25.53 -7.63
CA GLY A 98 -5.21 24.68 -8.72
C GLY A 98 -6.32 24.19 -9.65
N LYS A 99 -6.19 24.45 -10.97
CA LYS A 99 -7.09 23.91 -12.00
C LYS A 99 -6.61 22.55 -12.45
N ILE A 100 -7.47 21.54 -12.33
CA ILE A 100 -7.17 20.19 -12.85
C ILE A 100 -7.71 20.10 -14.27
N ILE A 101 -6.86 19.66 -15.19
CA ILE A 101 -7.19 19.48 -16.61
C ILE A 101 -6.88 18.04 -17.03
N ASN A 102 -7.64 17.55 -18.00
CA ASN A 102 -7.32 16.31 -18.69
C ASN A 102 -6.76 16.66 -20.07
N THR A 103 -5.53 16.29 -20.33
CA THR A 103 -4.82 16.55 -21.60
C THR A 103 -4.70 15.30 -22.49
N GLU A 104 -5.07 14.13 -21.95
CA GLU A 104 -4.96 12.86 -22.65
C GLU A 104 -6.34 12.40 -23.16
N MET A 105 -6.40 11.93 -24.40
CA MET A 105 -7.65 11.44 -25.01
C MET A 105 -8.25 10.26 -24.24
N ALA A 106 -7.43 9.29 -23.83
CA ALA A 106 -7.84 8.14 -23.02
C ALA A 106 -7.69 8.39 -21.50
N GLY A 107 -7.37 9.61 -21.09
CA GLY A 107 -7.00 9.94 -19.71
C GLY A 107 -8.05 9.53 -18.69
N GLN A 108 -9.33 9.74 -18.97
CA GLN A 108 -10.42 9.37 -18.04
C GLN A 108 -10.54 7.85 -17.85
N PHE A 109 -10.35 7.07 -18.93
CA PHE A 109 -10.37 5.61 -18.83
C PHE A 109 -9.17 5.07 -18.06
N THR A 110 -7.98 5.60 -18.35
CA THR A 110 -6.74 5.27 -17.62
C THR A 110 -6.86 5.61 -16.13
N LEU A 111 -7.48 6.73 -15.80
CA LEU A 111 -7.73 7.14 -14.41
C LEU A 111 -8.67 6.17 -13.70
N GLN A 112 -9.72 5.73 -14.36
CA GLN A 112 -10.65 4.75 -13.80
C GLN A 112 -9.92 3.46 -13.42
N ILE A 113 -9.13 2.92 -14.35
CA ILE A 113 -8.36 1.69 -14.11
C ILE A 113 -7.35 1.89 -12.98
N ASN A 114 -6.54 2.96 -13.02
CA ASN A 114 -5.52 3.22 -12.02
C ASN A 114 -6.11 3.45 -10.62
N SER A 115 -7.24 4.14 -10.52
CA SER A 115 -7.96 4.34 -9.26
C SER A 115 -8.46 3.03 -8.66
N CYS A 116 -9.01 2.13 -9.49
CA CYS A 116 -9.46 0.83 -9.06
C CYS A 116 -8.31 -0.09 -8.64
N ILE A 117 -7.17 -0.04 -9.37
CA ILE A 117 -5.94 -0.77 -9.00
C ILE A 117 -5.44 -0.29 -7.63
N MET A 118 -5.33 1.04 -7.45
CA MET A 118 -4.89 1.64 -6.19
C MET A 118 -5.76 1.21 -5.02
N ALA A 119 -7.08 1.34 -5.15
CA ALA A 119 -8.03 0.94 -4.12
C ALA A 119 -7.97 -0.57 -3.85
N GLY A 120 -7.87 -1.39 -4.91
CA GLY A 120 -7.74 -2.84 -4.81
C GLY A 120 -6.48 -3.27 -4.07
N ILE A 121 -5.33 -2.63 -4.33
CA ILE A 121 -4.08 -2.88 -3.61
C ILE A 121 -4.24 -2.53 -2.13
N ILE A 122 -4.74 -1.35 -1.79
CA ILE A 122 -4.91 -0.91 -0.39
C ILE A 122 -5.77 -1.91 0.39
N LEU A 123 -6.88 -2.36 -0.19
CA LEU A 123 -7.77 -3.34 0.43
C LEU A 123 -7.16 -4.74 0.52
N ALA A 124 -6.30 -5.11 -0.43
CA ALA A 124 -5.68 -6.43 -0.48
C ALA A 124 -4.48 -6.59 0.47
N VAL A 125 -3.80 -5.50 0.88
CA VAL A 125 -2.58 -5.57 1.71
C VAL A 125 -2.78 -6.33 3.02
N PRO A 126 -3.84 -6.15 3.82
CA PRO A 126 -4.03 -6.93 5.04
C PRO A 126 -4.10 -8.44 4.79
N TYR A 127 -4.78 -8.83 3.70
CA TYR A 127 -4.86 -10.24 3.29
C TYR A 127 -3.51 -10.75 2.75
N PHE A 128 -2.79 -9.92 1.99
CA PHE A 128 -1.44 -10.24 1.52
C PHE A 128 -0.48 -10.50 2.69
N LEU A 129 -0.50 -9.66 3.72
CA LEU A 129 0.29 -9.86 4.94
C LEU A 129 -0.09 -11.17 5.66
N PHE A 130 -1.37 -11.53 5.66
CA PHE A 130 -1.83 -12.80 6.21
C PHE A 130 -1.31 -14.02 5.42
N GLU A 131 -1.33 -13.97 4.09
CA GLU A 131 -0.76 -15.05 3.24
C GLU A 131 0.75 -15.18 3.40
N VAL A 132 1.47 -14.05 3.48
CA VAL A 132 2.92 -14.04 3.77
C VAL A 132 3.20 -14.68 5.14
N TRP A 133 2.39 -14.36 6.16
CA TRP A 133 2.51 -14.99 7.47
C TRP A 133 2.28 -16.50 7.42
N LEU A 134 1.27 -16.97 6.71
CA LEU A 134 0.99 -18.39 6.56
C LEU A 134 2.15 -19.14 5.90
N PHE A 135 2.84 -18.48 4.97
CA PHE A 135 4.04 -19.02 4.32
C PHE A 135 5.26 -19.08 5.27
N ILE A 136 5.47 -18.05 6.10
CA ILE A 136 6.61 -17.97 7.01
C ILE A 136 6.40 -18.86 8.25
N LYS A 137 5.17 -18.98 8.73
CA LYS A 137 4.79 -19.69 9.95
C LYS A 137 5.37 -21.10 10.11
N PRO A 138 5.41 -21.98 9.09
CA PRO A 138 5.99 -23.33 9.20
C PRO A 138 7.52 -23.32 9.34
N ALA A 139 8.20 -22.26 8.93
CA ALA A 139 9.66 -22.13 9.00
C ALA A 139 10.15 -21.63 10.38
N LEU A 140 9.26 -21.12 11.25
CA LEU A 140 9.62 -20.62 12.56
C LEU A 140 9.59 -21.73 13.64
N LEU A 141 10.50 -21.63 14.61
CA LEU A 141 10.51 -22.45 15.82
C LEU A 141 9.27 -22.18 16.67
N GLU A 142 8.83 -23.17 17.47
CA GLU A 142 7.60 -23.07 18.26
C GLU A 142 7.56 -21.85 19.21
N ASN A 143 8.70 -21.50 19.80
CA ASN A 143 8.81 -20.34 20.68
C ASN A 143 8.68 -19.01 19.91
N GLU A 144 9.29 -18.90 18.74
CA GLU A 144 9.22 -17.75 17.86
C GLU A 144 7.80 -17.58 17.28
N ARG A 145 7.18 -18.69 16.90
CA ARG A 145 5.81 -18.72 16.38
C ARG A 145 4.79 -18.19 17.36
N LYS A 146 4.94 -18.48 18.67
CA LYS A 146 4.07 -17.94 19.72
C LYS A 146 4.24 -16.44 19.87
N SER A 147 5.47 -15.95 19.88
CA SER A 147 5.79 -14.52 20.00
C SER A 147 5.35 -13.71 18.78
N ALA A 148 5.43 -14.29 17.58
CA ALA A 148 5.09 -13.64 16.35
C ALA A 148 3.60 -13.80 15.93
N SER A 149 2.77 -14.46 16.73
CA SER A 149 1.36 -14.73 16.38
C SER A 149 0.51 -13.47 16.19
N GLY A 150 0.88 -12.33 16.79
CA GLY A 150 0.23 -11.04 16.62
C GLY A 150 0.74 -10.19 15.45
N PHE A 151 1.82 -10.60 14.79
CA PHE A 151 2.51 -9.79 13.78
C PHE A 151 1.58 -9.28 12.67
N VAL A 152 0.76 -10.17 12.09
CA VAL A 152 -0.16 -9.79 10.99
C VAL A 152 -1.16 -8.74 11.43
N PHE A 153 -1.72 -8.89 12.62
CA PHE A 153 -2.69 -7.93 13.15
C PHE A 153 -2.05 -6.56 13.36
N PHE A 154 -0.91 -6.50 14.05
CA PHE A 154 -0.23 -5.23 14.30
C PHE A 154 0.26 -4.57 12.99
N ALA A 155 0.86 -5.34 12.08
CA ALA A 155 1.31 -4.83 10.79
C ALA A 155 0.14 -4.31 9.94
N SER A 156 -1.00 -5.01 9.93
CA SER A 156 -2.19 -4.54 9.22
C SER A 156 -2.78 -3.26 9.84
N VAL A 157 -2.84 -3.17 11.16
CA VAL A 157 -3.31 -1.96 11.87
C VAL A 157 -2.36 -0.79 11.61
N LEU A 158 -1.04 -1.00 11.67
CA LEU A 158 -0.05 0.02 11.36
C LEU A 158 -0.20 0.51 9.91
N PHE A 159 -0.31 -0.40 8.96
CA PHE A 159 -0.51 -0.06 7.55
C PHE A 159 -1.77 0.80 7.35
N ILE A 160 -2.92 0.38 7.92
CA ILE A 160 -4.16 1.15 7.80
C ILE A 160 -4.02 2.52 8.47
N THR A 161 -3.38 2.61 9.63
CA THR A 161 -3.11 3.88 10.32
C THR A 161 -2.22 4.78 9.46
N GLY A 162 -1.17 4.22 8.82
CA GLY A 162 -0.31 4.94 7.88
C GLY A 162 -1.06 5.45 6.65
N ILE A 163 -1.94 4.64 6.06
CA ILE A 163 -2.84 5.06 4.97
C ILE A 163 -3.73 6.23 5.39
N LEU A 164 -4.37 6.13 6.55
CA LEU A 164 -5.24 7.19 7.07
C LEU A 164 -4.45 8.47 7.35
N PHE A 165 -3.28 8.36 7.95
CA PHE A 165 -2.39 9.50 8.20
C PHE A 165 -1.95 10.16 6.88
N GLY A 166 -1.51 9.38 5.90
CA GLY A 166 -1.13 9.85 4.57
C GLY A 166 -2.28 10.55 3.85
N TYR A 167 -3.46 9.94 3.88
CA TYR A 167 -4.62 10.45 3.17
C TYR A 167 -5.24 11.70 3.84
N TYR A 168 -5.37 11.71 5.17
CA TYR A 168 -6.04 12.83 5.87
C TYR A 168 -5.10 13.98 6.22
N ILE A 169 -3.81 13.74 6.36
CA ILE A 169 -2.86 14.78 6.81
C ILE A 169 -1.89 15.14 5.68
N ILE A 170 -1.09 14.18 5.21
CA ILE A 170 0.00 14.49 4.27
C ILE A 170 -0.55 14.90 2.90
N CYS A 171 -1.51 14.16 2.37
CA CYS A 171 -2.06 14.40 1.04
C CYS A 171 -2.68 15.81 0.90
N PRO A 172 -3.62 16.25 1.76
CA PRO A 172 -4.22 17.58 1.61
C PRO A 172 -3.23 18.72 1.83
N LEU A 173 -2.27 18.58 2.76
CA LEU A 173 -1.23 19.57 2.97
C LEU A 173 -0.30 19.70 1.77
N SER A 174 0.11 18.56 1.19
CA SER A 174 0.96 18.54 0.00
C SER A 174 0.24 19.13 -1.22
N ILE A 175 -1.03 18.79 -1.44
CA ILE A 175 -1.82 19.34 -2.53
C ILE A 175 -1.96 20.85 -2.36
N ASN A 176 -2.31 21.34 -1.16
CA ASN A 176 -2.42 22.77 -0.89
C ASN A 176 -1.09 23.48 -1.12
N PHE A 177 0.01 22.93 -0.64
CA PHE A 177 1.34 23.50 -0.86
C PHE A 177 1.68 23.57 -2.36
N LEU A 178 1.54 22.47 -3.09
CA LEU A 178 1.88 22.40 -4.51
C LEU A 178 0.99 23.31 -5.37
N THR A 179 -0.29 23.45 -5.04
CA THR A 179 -1.22 24.31 -5.80
C THR A 179 -0.98 25.78 -5.57
N ASN A 180 -0.55 26.18 -4.36
CA ASN A 180 -0.31 27.57 -4.01
C ASN A 180 1.15 27.99 -4.21
N PHE A 181 2.08 27.04 -4.36
CA PHE A 181 3.49 27.34 -4.60
C PHE A 181 3.68 27.84 -6.03
N SER A 182 4.11 29.09 -6.17
CA SER A 182 4.43 29.72 -7.45
C SER A 182 5.79 30.41 -7.37
N VAL A 183 6.63 30.15 -8.35
CA VAL A 183 7.94 30.81 -8.49
C VAL A 183 7.79 32.20 -9.11
N SER A 184 6.76 32.40 -9.92
CA SER A 184 6.45 33.68 -10.58
C SER A 184 4.95 33.90 -10.63
N LYS A 185 4.51 35.17 -10.51
CA LYS A 185 3.10 35.56 -10.62
C LYS A 185 2.54 35.39 -12.05
N GLU A 186 3.42 35.22 -13.04
CA GLU A 186 3.04 35.02 -14.44
C GLU A 186 2.69 33.55 -14.78
N ILE A 187 2.97 32.61 -13.85
CA ILE A 187 2.77 31.18 -14.06
C ILE A 187 1.48 30.75 -13.35
N GLU A 188 0.47 30.37 -14.13
CA GLU A 188 -0.73 29.73 -13.56
C GLU A 188 -0.47 28.24 -13.33
N ASN A 189 -0.71 27.78 -12.10
CA ASN A 189 -0.56 26.37 -11.75
C ASN A 189 -1.74 25.55 -12.28
N THR A 190 -1.52 24.82 -13.35
CA THR A 190 -2.45 23.84 -13.89
C THR A 190 -1.86 22.43 -13.74
N PHE A 191 -2.67 21.50 -13.24
CA PHE A 191 -2.23 20.12 -13.01
C PHE A 191 -3.01 19.16 -13.88
N THR A 192 -2.32 18.16 -14.43
CA THR A 192 -3.03 17.05 -15.08
C THR A 192 -3.69 16.17 -14.02
N ILE A 193 -4.87 15.64 -14.33
CA ILE A 193 -5.57 14.75 -13.42
C ILE A 193 -4.77 13.47 -13.13
N GLY A 194 -3.94 13.02 -14.08
CA GLY A 194 -3.02 11.90 -13.90
C GLY A 194 -1.94 12.18 -12.87
N SER A 195 -1.32 13.38 -12.89
CA SER A 195 -0.31 13.75 -11.89
C SER A 195 -0.91 13.93 -10.50
N TYR A 196 -2.14 14.46 -10.42
CA TYR A 196 -2.89 14.54 -9.17
C TYR A 196 -3.13 13.15 -8.55
N LEU A 197 -3.67 12.20 -9.34
CA LEU A 197 -3.90 10.82 -8.89
C LEU A 197 -2.60 10.14 -8.44
N SER A 198 -1.53 10.30 -9.23
CA SER A 198 -0.21 9.74 -8.88
C SER A 198 0.32 10.31 -7.56
N SER A 199 0.15 11.61 -7.31
CA SER A 199 0.55 12.24 -6.05
C SER A 199 -0.24 11.71 -4.87
N VAL A 200 -1.57 11.64 -4.99
CA VAL A 200 -2.46 11.07 -3.95
C VAL A 200 -2.06 9.61 -3.66
N ALA A 201 -1.87 8.80 -4.71
CA ALA A 201 -1.48 7.40 -4.57
C ALA A 201 -0.13 7.24 -3.87
N THR A 202 0.88 7.96 -4.34
CA THR A 202 2.25 7.87 -3.80
C THR A 202 2.30 8.31 -2.34
N LEU A 203 1.66 9.42 -1.99
CA LEU A 203 1.64 9.91 -0.61
C LEU A 203 0.86 8.97 0.31
N THR A 204 -0.28 8.47 -0.13
CA THR A 204 -1.12 7.62 0.71
C THR A 204 -0.53 6.22 0.89
N ILE A 205 -0.16 5.54 -0.21
CA ILE A 205 0.41 4.19 -0.15
C ILE A 205 1.83 4.23 0.44
N GLY A 206 2.63 5.23 0.06
CA GLY A 206 3.99 5.41 0.57
C GLY A 206 4.03 5.53 2.09
N THR A 207 3.15 6.35 2.68
CA THR A 207 3.05 6.45 4.14
C THR A 207 2.53 5.16 4.78
N GLY A 208 1.59 4.46 4.15
CA GLY A 208 1.14 3.16 4.62
C GLY A 208 2.26 2.12 4.69
N ILE A 209 3.19 2.14 3.75
CA ILE A 209 4.35 1.21 3.72
C ILE A 209 5.42 1.60 4.75
N ILE A 210 5.61 2.91 5.00
CA ILE A 210 6.61 3.42 5.94
C ILE A 210 6.22 3.11 7.39
N PHE A 211 4.93 3.14 7.69
CA PHE A 211 4.41 2.81 9.02
C PHE A 211 4.43 1.30 9.28
#